data_aa3703270405c8e5a24bd3bea6a6797b
#
_entry.id   aa3703270405c8e5a24bd3bea6a6797b
#
_cell.length_a   1.000
_cell.length_b   1.000
_cell.length_c   1.000
_cell.angle_alpha   90.00
_cell.angle_beta   90.00
_cell.angle_gamma   90.00
#
_symmetry.space_group_name_H-M   'P 1'
#
loop_
_entity.id
_entity.type
_entity.pdbx_description
1 polymer ?
#
loop_
_entity_poly.entity_id
_entity_poly.type
_entity_poly.pdbx_seq_one_letter_code
_entity_poly.pdbx_strand_id
1 'polypeptide(L)'
;MDIRNEQEISAAVDQAIDAFGSLDILVNNASAISLTGTLETPMKRFDLMFGINVRGTFAASQACIPHLLKSENPHILNIASPLNMNPVWFAGSTAYTMAKYGMSMCVLGMAEEFIKQGLGVNALWPKTIINTAALRLVPGVDPETGRTPEIMADAAHAILIKDSKVCTGNFFIDEEVLAADGVTDFSKYRVNSEKPLASDIFLD
;
A
#
# COMPACT_ATOMS: atom_id res chain seq x y z
N MET A 1 1.07 -18.56 -1.56
CA MET A 1 2.32 -17.88 -1.99
C MET A 1 2.86 -17.07 -0.82
N ASP A 2 4.13 -17.24 -0.49
CA ASP A 2 4.85 -16.37 0.45
C ASP A 2 5.67 -15.35 -0.34
N ILE A 3 5.33 -14.07 -0.21
CA ILE A 3 5.97 -12.99 -0.97
C ILE A 3 7.45 -12.75 -0.61
N ARG A 4 7.97 -13.44 0.41
CA ARG A 4 9.39 -13.47 0.75
C ARG A 4 10.20 -14.46 -0.11
N ASN A 5 9.52 -15.35 -0.81
CA ASN A 5 10.09 -16.39 -1.66
C ASN A 5 9.98 -16.01 -3.13
N GLU A 6 11.13 -15.75 -3.77
CA GLU A 6 11.20 -15.34 -5.19
C GLU A 6 10.64 -16.39 -6.16
N GLN A 7 10.88 -17.69 -5.87
CA GLN A 7 10.38 -18.76 -6.71
C GLN A 7 8.86 -18.84 -6.68
N GLU A 8 8.25 -18.60 -5.49
CA GLU A 8 6.80 -18.57 -5.36
C GLU A 8 6.18 -17.34 -6.03
N ILE A 9 6.86 -16.19 -6.00
CA ILE A 9 6.44 -14.99 -6.73
C ILE A 9 6.47 -15.27 -8.23
N SER A 10 7.61 -15.75 -8.76
CA SER A 10 7.75 -16.06 -10.19
C SER A 10 6.69 -17.05 -10.65
N ALA A 11 6.51 -18.17 -9.92
CA ALA A 11 5.50 -19.16 -10.24
C ALA A 11 4.06 -18.59 -10.26
N ALA A 12 3.74 -17.65 -9.36
CA ALA A 12 2.44 -16.99 -9.33
C ALA A 12 2.24 -16.06 -10.54
N VAL A 13 3.28 -15.33 -10.93
CA VAL A 13 3.25 -14.49 -12.15
C VAL A 13 3.08 -15.36 -13.40
N ASP A 14 3.86 -16.44 -13.54
CA ASP A 14 3.75 -17.37 -14.65
C ASP A 14 2.35 -17.97 -14.75
N GLN A 15 1.77 -18.41 -13.62
CA GLN A 15 0.40 -18.93 -13.58
C GLN A 15 -0.65 -17.89 -14.00
N ALA A 16 -0.47 -16.62 -13.61
CA ALA A 16 -1.39 -15.54 -14.01
C ALA A 16 -1.29 -15.30 -15.53
N ILE A 17 -0.09 -15.26 -16.08
CA ILE A 17 0.13 -15.11 -17.53
C ILE A 17 -0.44 -16.29 -18.31
N ASP A 18 -0.22 -17.52 -17.84
CA ASP A 18 -0.75 -18.74 -18.48
C ASP A 18 -2.29 -18.76 -18.47
N ALA A 19 -2.91 -18.27 -17.37
CA ALA A 19 -4.36 -18.28 -17.22
C ALA A 19 -5.07 -17.15 -17.96
N PHE A 20 -4.48 -15.94 -18.01
CA PHE A 20 -5.14 -14.72 -18.47
C PHE A 20 -4.48 -14.08 -19.70
N GLY A 21 -3.27 -14.48 -20.05
CA GLY A 21 -2.53 -13.99 -21.22
C GLY A 21 -1.81 -12.66 -21.00
N SER A 22 -2.19 -11.85 -20.01
CA SER A 22 -1.58 -10.55 -19.70
C SER A 22 -1.59 -10.26 -18.20
N LEU A 23 -0.81 -9.24 -17.82
CA LEU A 23 -0.81 -8.64 -16.51
C LEU A 23 -0.81 -7.12 -16.68
N ASP A 24 -1.84 -6.44 -16.18
CA ASP A 24 -2.03 -5.00 -16.37
C ASP A 24 -1.81 -4.23 -15.06
N ILE A 25 -2.07 -4.87 -13.92
CA ILE A 25 -2.06 -4.24 -12.61
C ILE A 25 -1.38 -5.15 -11.59
N LEU A 26 -0.48 -4.56 -10.79
CA LEU A 26 0.05 -5.16 -9.57
C LEU A 26 -0.39 -4.33 -8.36
N VAL A 27 -1.03 -4.95 -7.37
CA VAL A 27 -1.32 -4.33 -6.08
C VAL A 27 -0.46 -4.96 -4.99
N ASN A 28 0.52 -4.24 -4.47
CA ASN A 28 1.34 -4.63 -3.33
C ASN A 28 0.61 -4.29 -2.03
N ASN A 29 -0.30 -5.17 -1.62
CA ASN A 29 -1.10 -5.05 -0.42
C ASN A 29 -0.54 -5.87 0.76
N ALA A 30 0.20 -6.95 0.51
CA ALA A 30 0.74 -7.80 1.56
C ALA A 30 1.68 -7.00 2.48
N SER A 31 1.42 -7.05 3.79
CA SER A 31 2.15 -6.28 4.78
C SER A 31 2.23 -7.01 6.12
N ALA A 32 3.29 -6.73 6.88
CA ALA A 32 3.42 -7.12 8.27
C ALA A 32 3.54 -5.86 9.14
N ILE A 33 2.94 -5.92 10.33
CA ILE A 33 2.90 -4.81 11.29
C ILE A 33 3.43 -5.27 12.66
N SER A 34 4.23 -4.41 13.30
CA SER A 34 4.56 -4.48 14.72
C SER A 34 4.85 -3.05 15.21
N LEU A 35 3.91 -2.47 15.96
CA LEU A 35 4.03 -1.13 16.53
C LEU A 35 4.67 -1.25 17.92
N THR A 36 5.98 -1.46 17.93
CA THR A 36 6.80 -1.62 19.15
C THR A 36 8.00 -0.69 19.11
N GLY A 37 8.39 -0.19 20.29
CA GLY A 37 9.57 0.65 20.44
C GLY A 37 10.87 -0.08 20.07
N THR A 38 11.95 0.67 19.97
CA THR A 38 13.25 0.14 19.52
C THR A 38 13.76 -0.97 20.42
N LEU A 39 13.60 -0.86 21.73
CA LEU A 39 14.09 -1.85 22.69
C LEU A 39 13.19 -3.10 22.75
N GLU A 40 11.91 -2.94 22.46
CA GLU A 40 10.91 -4.01 22.54
C GLU A 40 10.72 -4.76 21.22
N THR A 41 11.28 -4.27 20.12
CA THR A 41 11.15 -4.92 18.81
C THR A 41 12.06 -6.13 18.67
N PRO A 42 11.55 -7.37 18.69
CA PRO A 42 12.39 -8.54 18.45
C PRO A 42 12.91 -8.53 17.01
N MET A 43 14.19 -8.87 16.78
CA MET A 43 14.78 -8.92 15.43
C MET A 43 14.01 -9.83 14.48
N LYS A 44 13.43 -10.92 14.97
CA LYS A 44 12.53 -11.77 14.16
C LYS A 44 11.32 -10.98 13.59
N ARG A 45 10.78 -10.00 14.32
CA ARG A 45 9.70 -9.13 13.85
C ARG A 45 10.21 -8.07 12.89
N PHE A 46 11.39 -7.51 13.16
CA PHE A 46 12.07 -6.62 12.23
C PHE A 46 12.29 -7.30 10.88
N ASP A 47 12.92 -8.48 10.88
CA ASP A 47 13.19 -9.25 9.66
C ASP A 47 11.91 -9.62 8.91
N LEU A 48 10.84 -9.98 9.64
CA LEU A 48 9.54 -10.27 9.03
C LEU A 48 8.97 -9.04 8.32
N MET A 49 8.97 -7.87 8.97
CA MET A 49 8.46 -6.63 8.37
C MET A 49 9.27 -6.23 7.15
N PHE A 50 10.59 -6.25 7.22
CA PHE A 50 11.43 -5.92 6.07
C PHE A 50 11.32 -6.95 4.96
N GLY A 51 11.25 -8.24 5.30
CA GLY A 51 11.08 -9.32 4.34
C GLY A 51 9.78 -9.21 3.55
N ILE A 52 8.68 -8.85 4.19
CA ILE A 52 7.37 -8.71 3.55
C ILE A 52 7.22 -7.33 2.92
N ASN A 53 7.36 -6.26 3.70
CA ASN A 53 6.99 -4.93 3.25
C ASN A 53 7.99 -4.37 2.22
N VAL A 54 9.30 -4.51 2.47
CA VAL A 54 10.33 -3.93 1.60
C VAL A 54 10.71 -4.91 0.50
N ARG A 55 11.31 -6.05 0.90
CA ARG A 55 11.82 -7.03 -0.05
C ARG A 55 10.72 -7.65 -0.91
N GLY A 56 9.59 -7.99 -0.27
CA GLY A 56 8.44 -8.58 -0.98
C GLY A 56 7.84 -7.62 -2.00
N THR A 57 7.64 -6.36 -1.66
CA THR A 57 7.18 -5.32 -2.59
C THR A 57 8.14 -5.16 -3.77
N PHE A 58 9.45 -5.07 -3.49
CA PHE A 58 10.44 -4.94 -4.55
C PHE A 58 10.47 -6.18 -5.46
N ALA A 59 10.52 -7.38 -4.89
CA ALA A 59 10.59 -8.63 -5.65
C ALA A 59 9.33 -8.89 -6.50
N ALA A 60 8.15 -8.64 -5.95
CA ALA A 60 6.89 -8.75 -6.71
C ALA A 60 6.84 -7.75 -7.87
N SER A 61 7.24 -6.51 -7.62
CA SER A 61 7.32 -5.49 -8.68
C SER A 61 8.32 -5.89 -9.75
N GLN A 62 9.52 -6.33 -9.38
CA GLN A 62 10.56 -6.80 -10.30
C GLN A 62 10.08 -7.95 -11.20
N ALA A 63 9.37 -8.92 -10.64
CA ALA A 63 8.83 -10.06 -11.39
C ALA A 63 7.68 -9.65 -12.34
N CYS A 64 6.84 -8.68 -11.93
CA CYS A 64 5.68 -8.26 -12.72
C CYS A 64 6.02 -7.25 -13.82
N ILE A 65 7.00 -6.35 -13.61
CA ILE A 65 7.32 -5.25 -14.54
C ILE A 65 7.51 -5.70 -15.98
N PRO A 66 8.23 -6.79 -16.32
CA PRO A 66 8.40 -7.23 -17.72
C PRO A 66 7.08 -7.58 -18.42
N HIS A 67 6.06 -7.96 -17.67
CA HIS A 67 4.72 -8.27 -18.18
C HIS A 67 3.85 -7.02 -18.22
N LEU A 68 3.90 -6.19 -17.16
CA LEU A 68 3.18 -4.91 -17.09
C LEU A 68 3.55 -3.98 -18.25
N LEU A 69 4.82 -3.90 -18.63
CA LEU A 69 5.28 -3.07 -19.76
C LEU A 69 4.72 -3.48 -21.14
N LYS A 70 3.99 -4.60 -21.23
CA LYS A 70 3.26 -5.02 -22.42
C LYS A 70 1.80 -4.56 -22.43
N SER A 71 1.31 -4.05 -21.30
CA SER A 71 -0.05 -3.52 -21.15
C SER A 71 -0.16 -2.12 -21.77
N GLU A 72 -1.37 -1.76 -22.20
CA GLU A 72 -1.67 -0.42 -22.69
C GLU A 72 -1.77 0.63 -21.55
N ASN A 73 -2.16 0.17 -20.35
CA ASN A 73 -2.31 1.03 -19.16
C ASN A 73 -1.76 0.34 -17.89
N PRO A 74 -0.42 0.15 -17.80
CA PRO A 74 0.19 -0.62 -16.73
C PRO A 74 0.25 0.16 -15.40
N HIS A 75 -0.14 -0.49 -14.30
CA HIS A 75 -0.09 0.11 -12.96
C HIS A 75 0.56 -0.78 -11.91
N ILE A 76 1.34 -0.18 -11.03
CA ILE A 76 1.72 -0.73 -9.71
C ILE A 76 1.10 0.18 -8.65
N LEU A 77 0.32 -0.39 -7.74
CA LEU A 77 -0.22 0.31 -6.58
C LEU A 77 0.32 -0.31 -5.30
N ASN A 78 1.06 0.46 -4.52
CA ASN A 78 1.56 0.04 -3.21
C ASN A 78 0.63 0.56 -2.11
N ILE A 79 0.16 -0.31 -1.22
CA ILE A 79 -0.54 0.14 -0.01
C ILE A 79 0.52 0.60 1.01
N ALA A 80 0.97 1.83 0.80
CA ALA A 80 2.12 2.43 1.47
C ALA A 80 1.85 3.89 1.84
N SER A 81 2.45 4.35 2.92
CA SER A 81 2.23 5.67 3.49
C SER A 81 2.94 6.79 2.72
N PRO A 82 2.49 8.02 2.82
CA PRO A 82 3.32 9.17 2.44
C PRO A 82 4.62 9.20 3.25
N LEU A 83 5.67 9.82 2.68
CA LEU A 83 6.97 9.96 3.33
C LEU A 83 6.98 11.21 4.22
N ASN A 84 6.38 11.12 5.38
CA ASN A 84 6.40 12.18 6.39
C ASN A 84 7.61 12.00 7.31
N MET A 85 8.62 12.85 7.17
CA MET A 85 9.87 12.76 7.91
C MET A 85 9.82 13.39 9.31
N ASN A 86 8.64 13.75 9.81
CA ASN A 86 8.48 14.22 11.19
C ASN A 86 8.89 13.10 12.16
N PRO A 87 9.84 13.34 13.10
CA PRO A 87 10.31 12.33 14.04
C PRO A 87 9.22 11.64 14.88
N VAL A 88 8.07 12.28 15.06
CA VAL A 88 6.93 11.71 15.79
C VAL A 88 6.47 10.38 15.19
N TRP A 89 6.54 10.24 13.87
CA TRP A 89 6.14 9.02 13.15
C TRP A 89 7.14 7.88 13.24
N PHE A 90 8.36 8.16 13.72
CA PHE A 90 9.38 7.14 14.00
C PHE A 90 9.37 6.71 15.47
N ALA A 91 9.03 7.64 16.37
CA ALA A 91 9.02 7.37 17.80
C ALA A 91 8.01 6.29 18.16
N GLY A 92 8.47 5.25 18.87
CA GLY A 92 7.62 4.13 19.30
C GLY A 92 7.32 3.06 18.24
N SER A 93 7.69 3.26 16.97
CA SER A 93 7.48 2.27 15.91
C SER A 93 8.54 2.33 14.80
N THR A 94 9.78 2.67 15.15
CA THR A 94 10.86 2.92 14.18
C THR A 94 10.99 1.82 13.13
N ALA A 95 11.00 0.56 13.53
CA ALA A 95 11.14 -0.57 12.60
C ALA A 95 9.97 -0.67 11.60
N TYR A 96 8.74 -0.43 12.05
CA TYR A 96 7.56 -0.44 11.18
C TYR A 96 7.57 0.75 10.21
N THR A 97 7.87 1.95 10.72
CA THR A 97 7.98 3.16 9.90
C THR A 97 9.03 2.98 8.80
N MET A 98 10.23 2.49 9.14
CA MET A 98 11.27 2.18 8.13
C MET A 98 10.77 1.18 7.09
N ALA A 99 10.07 0.12 7.50
CA ALA A 99 9.58 -0.88 6.57
C ALA A 99 8.47 -0.32 5.65
N LYS A 100 7.55 0.50 6.16
CA LYS A 100 6.53 1.17 5.35
C LYS A 100 7.15 2.19 4.39
N TYR A 101 8.09 2.98 4.86
CA TYR A 101 8.80 3.94 4.00
C TYR A 101 9.65 3.24 2.95
N GLY A 102 10.17 2.03 3.21
CA GLY A 102 10.82 1.21 2.19
C GLY A 102 9.88 0.86 1.02
N MET A 103 8.59 0.55 1.29
CA MET A 103 7.58 0.40 0.23
C MET A 103 7.36 1.71 -0.54
N SER A 104 7.32 2.83 0.16
CA SER A 104 7.12 4.16 -0.42
C SER A 104 8.32 4.60 -1.27
N MET A 105 9.54 4.25 -0.85
CA MET A 105 10.76 4.49 -1.64
C MET A 105 10.76 3.70 -2.95
N CYS A 106 10.17 2.49 -2.98
CA CYS A 106 9.96 1.76 -4.23
C CYS A 106 9.06 2.56 -5.20
N VAL A 107 8.05 3.27 -4.69
CA VAL A 107 7.21 4.13 -5.54
C VAL A 107 8.03 5.22 -6.20
N LEU A 108 8.83 5.97 -5.42
CA LEU A 108 9.67 7.06 -5.96
C LEU A 108 10.66 6.56 -7.01
N GLY A 109 11.41 5.49 -6.67
CA GLY A 109 12.44 4.95 -7.55
C GLY A 109 11.85 4.39 -8.84
N MET A 110 10.85 3.51 -8.74
CA MET A 110 10.26 2.83 -9.90
C MET A 110 9.44 3.79 -10.77
N ALA A 111 8.76 4.78 -10.18
CA ALA A 111 8.03 5.78 -10.95
C ALA A 111 8.95 6.55 -11.89
N GLU A 112 10.09 7.02 -11.39
CA GLU A 112 11.07 7.76 -12.20
C GLU A 112 11.78 6.84 -13.21
N GLU A 113 12.16 5.62 -12.79
CA GLU A 113 12.86 4.65 -13.63
C GLU A 113 12.05 4.26 -14.86
N PHE A 114 10.74 4.07 -14.71
CA PHE A 114 9.85 3.56 -15.77
C PHE A 114 8.93 4.62 -16.39
N ILE A 115 9.13 5.90 -16.09
CA ILE A 115 8.29 7.00 -16.60
C ILE A 115 8.21 7.04 -18.13
N LYS A 116 9.34 6.75 -18.82
CA LYS A 116 9.40 6.75 -20.29
C LYS A 116 8.70 5.56 -20.92
N GLN A 117 8.53 4.47 -20.16
CA GLN A 117 7.79 3.30 -20.58
C GLN A 117 6.29 3.39 -20.25
N GLY A 118 5.85 4.46 -19.57
CA GLY A 118 4.45 4.71 -19.27
C GLY A 118 3.89 3.85 -18.14
N LEU A 119 4.74 3.29 -17.27
CA LEU A 119 4.30 2.54 -16.10
C LEU A 119 3.90 3.51 -14.97
N GLY A 120 2.63 3.45 -14.55
CA GLY A 120 2.14 4.17 -13.39
C GLY A 120 2.51 3.44 -12.09
N VAL A 121 3.30 4.08 -11.24
CA VAL A 121 3.67 3.52 -9.92
C VAL A 121 3.26 4.51 -8.84
N ASN A 122 2.30 4.12 -8.00
CA ASN A 122 1.71 5.01 -7.01
C ASN A 122 1.57 4.32 -5.66
N ALA A 123 1.41 5.12 -4.60
CA ALA A 123 1.03 4.69 -3.27
C ALA A 123 -0.40 5.10 -2.95
N LEU A 124 -1.08 4.31 -2.12
CA LEU A 124 -2.37 4.64 -1.52
C LEU A 124 -2.31 4.40 -0.02
N TRP A 125 -2.75 5.37 0.78
CA TRP A 125 -2.82 5.30 2.24
C TRP A 125 -4.20 5.74 2.75
N PRO A 126 -4.74 5.13 3.80
CA PRO A 126 -6.01 5.55 4.36
C PRO A 126 -5.86 6.84 5.19
N LYS A 127 -6.85 7.72 5.12
CA LYS A 127 -6.96 8.91 5.98
C LYS A 127 -7.31 8.56 7.42
N THR A 128 -8.11 7.53 7.58
CA THR A 128 -8.55 7.03 8.88
C THR A 128 -8.20 5.56 9.01
N ILE A 129 -8.12 5.05 10.22
CA ILE A 129 -7.89 3.62 10.43
C ILE A 129 -8.93 2.78 9.67
N ILE A 130 -8.50 1.65 9.14
CA ILE A 130 -9.36 0.73 8.40
C ILE A 130 -9.64 -0.51 9.24
N ASN A 131 -10.92 -0.86 9.42
CA ASN A 131 -11.33 -2.03 10.19
C ASN A 131 -10.96 -3.33 9.46
N THR A 132 -9.74 -3.77 9.66
CA THR A 132 -9.19 -5.02 9.11
C THR A 132 -8.77 -5.98 10.21
N ALA A 133 -8.47 -7.22 9.85
CA ALA A 133 -7.92 -8.19 10.79
C ALA A 133 -6.58 -7.71 11.40
N ALA A 134 -5.77 -6.97 10.66
CA ALA A 134 -4.50 -6.42 11.14
C ALA A 134 -4.71 -5.38 12.26
N LEU A 135 -5.73 -4.53 12.15
CA LEU A 135 -6.03 -3.52 13.17
C LEU A 135 -6.39 -4.13 14.52
N ARG A 136 -7.04 -5.31 14.52
CA ARG A 136 -7.41 -6.03 15.76
C ARG A 136 -6.19 -6.53 16.54
N LEU A 137 -5.01 -6.53 15.93
CA LEU A 137 -3.75 -6.90 16.57
C LEU A 137 -3.02 -5.70 17.18
N VAL A 138 -3.56 -4.48 17.00
CA VAL A 138 -2.96 -3.25 17.52
C VAL A 138 -3.62 -2.91 18.86
N PRO A 139 -2.90 -2.98 19.99
CA PRO A 139 -3.47 -2.69 21.29
C PRO A 139 -3.97 -1.24 21.41
N GLY A 140 -5.12 -1.06 22.05
CA GLY A 140 -5.66 0.26 22.36
C GLY A 140 -6.35 0.99 21.21
N VAL A 141 -6.45 0.37 20.04
CA VAL A 141 -7.19 0.91 18.88
C VAL A 141 -8.61 0.31 18.87
N ASP A 142 -9.61 1.19 18.78
CA ASP A 142 -11.01 0.79 18.63
C ASP A 142 -11.39 0.73 17.15
N PRO A 143 -11.62 -0.46 16.56
CA PRO A 143 -11.93 -0.61 15.14
C PRO A 143 -13.22 0.12 14.72
N GLU A 144 -14.13 0.41 15.65
CA GLU A 144 -15.38 1.12 15.34
C GLU A 144 -15.17 2.62 15.06
N THR A 145 -14.00 3.17 15.41
CA THR A 145 -13.63 4.56 15.06
C THR A 145 -13.00 4.66 13.68
N GLY A 146 -13.06 3.59 12.90
CA GLY A 146 -12.50 3.53 11.56
C GLY A 146 -13.55 3.48 10.46
N ARG A 147 -13.02 3.27 9.26
CA ARG A 147 -13.79 3.00 8.04
C ARG A 147 -13.66 1.56 7.62
N THR A 148 -14.56 1.12 6.78
CA THR A 148 -14.54 -0.21 6.18
C THR A 148 -13.55 -0.26 5.01
N PRO A 149 -13.03 -1.44 4.63
CA PRO A 149 -12.06 -1.58 3.53
C PRO A 149 -12.53 -1.10 2.17
N GLU A 150 -13.84 -0.95 1.98
CA GLU A 150 -14.45 -0.51 0.72
C GLU A 150 -13.96 0.87 0.29
N ILE A 151 -13.62 1.78 1.23
CA ILE A 151 -13.07 3.09 0.86
C ILE A 151 -11.72 2.95 0.15
N MET A 152 -10.88 2.03 0.63
CA MET A 152 -9.59 1.74 0.00
C MET A 152 -9.77 1.08 -1.37
N ALA A 153 -10.77 0.21 -1.52
CA ALA A 153 -11.08 -0.45 -2.78
C ALA A 153 -11.57 0.55 -3.83
N ASP A 154 -12.52 1.42 -3.45
CA ASP A 154 -13.06 2.46 -4.34
C ASP A 154 -11.95 3.45 -4.75
N ALA A 155 -11.10 3.89 -3.80
CA ALA A 155 -9.96 4.77 -4.08
C ALA A 155 -8.90 4.09 -4.97
N ALA A 156 -8.59 2.81 -4.73
CA ALA A 156 -7.69 2.06 -5.58
C ALA A 156 -8.22 1.95 -7.01
N HIS A 157 -9.50 1.64 -7.18
CA HIS A 157 -10.15 1.61 -8.50
C HIS A 157 -10.03 2.96 -9.21
N ALA A 158 -10.35 4.06 -8.52
CA ALA A 158 -10.25 5.41 -9.06
C ALA A 158 -8.83 5.79 -9.52
N ILE A 159 -7.80 5.28 -8.86
CA ILE A 159 -6.41 5.46 -9.28
C ILE A 159 -6.07 4.60 -10.51
N LEU A 160 -6.45 3.33 -10.49
CA LEU A 160 -6.05 2.32 -11.48
C LEU A 160 -6.71 2.49 -12.86
N ILE A 161 -7.81 3.27 -12.94
CA ILE A 161 -8.44 3.63 -14.23
C ILE A 161 -7.86 4.90 -14.85
N LYS A 162 -6.98 5.64 -14.16
CA LYS A 162 -6.30 6.81 -14.72
C LYS A 162 -5.26 6.40 -15.78
N ASP A 163 -4.89 7.32 -16.65
CA ASP A 163 -3.80 7.09 -17.61
C ASP A 163 -2.47 6.96 -16.85
N SER A 164 -1.87 5.78 -16.93
CA SER A 164 -0.62 5.43 -16.25
C SER A 164 0.56 6.34 -16.65
N LYS A 165 0.53 6.90 -17.87
CA LYS A 165 1.59 7.77 -18.39
C LYS A 165 1.68 9.12 -17.67
N VAL A 166 0.59 9.53 -17.03
CA VAL A 166 0.52 10.81 -16.28
C VAL A 166 0.23 10.59 -14.80
N CYS A 167 -0.30 9.44 -14.41
CA CYS A 167 -0.60 9.09 -13.03
C CYS A 167 0.52 8.20 -12.46
N THR A 168 1.64 8.80 -12.06
CA THR A 168 2.80 8.08 -11.52
C THR A 168 3.53 8.93 -10.47
N GLY A 169 4.20 8.28 -9.50
CA GLY A 169 4.98 8.93 -8.44
C GLY A 169 4.14 9.57 -7.32
N ASN A 170 2.84 9.31 -7.25
CA ASN A 170 1.97 9.96 -6.29
C ASN A 170 1.81 9.13 -5.01
N PHE A 171 1.57 9.86 -3.91
CA PHE A 171 1.17 9.31 -2.61
C PHE A 171 -0.26 9.77 -2.34
N PHE A 172 -1.20 8.94 -2.70
CA PHE A 172 -2.62 9.23 -2.59
C PHE A 172 -3.18 8.91 -1.20
N ILE A 173 -4.15 9.72 -0.78
CA ILE A 173 -4.99 9.47 0.40
C ILE A 173 -6.38 9.10 -0.10
N ASP A 174 -6.97 8.03 0.43
CA ASP A 174 -8.23 7.45 -0.02
C ASP A 174 -9.37 8.48 -0.16
N GLU A 175 -9.62 9.24 0.91
CA GLU A 175 -10.66 10.26 0.95
C GLU A 175 -10.41 11.38 -0.08
N GLU A 176 -9.13 11.78 -0.26
CA GLU A 176 -8.77 12.85 -1.20
C GLU A 176 -8.97 12.42 -2.65
N VAL A 177 -8.62 11.17 -2.98
CA VAL A 177 -8.87 10.59 -4.31
C VAL A 177 -10.35 10.60 -4.63
N LEU A 178 -11.17 10.07 -3.72
CA LEU A 178 -12.60 9.97 -3.92
C LEU A 178 -13.28 11.34 -3.94
N ALA A 179 -12.83 12.30 -3.12
CA ALA A 179 -13.33 13.67 -3.14
C ALA A 179 -13.02 14.36 -4.49
N ALA A 180 -11.83 14.13 -5.04
CA ALA A 180 -11.47 14.66 -6.37
C ALA A 180 -12.33 14.05 -7.49
N ASP A 181 -12.81 12.82 -7.31
CA ASP A 181 -13.74 12.14 -8.22
C ASP A 181 -15.22 12.47 -7.92
N GLY A 182 -15.50 13.45 -7.03
CA GLY A 182 -16.82 14.00 -6.78
C GLY A 182 -17.60 13.36 -5.62
N VAL A 183 -16.99 12.47 -4.84
CA VAL A 183 -17.62 11.92 -3.63
C VAL A 183 -17.64 12.98 -2.54
N THR A 184 -18.83 13.36 -2.10
CA THR A 184 -19.03 14.37 -1.04
C THR A 184 -19.51 13.78 0.28
N ASP A 185 -20.05 12.56 0.27
CA ASP A 185 -20.52 11.84 1.45
C ASP A 185 -19.77 10.52 1.64
N PHE A 186 -19.02 10.43 2.71
CA PHE A 186 -18.24 9.27 3.11
C PHE A 186 -18.90 8.43 4.22
N SER A 187 -20.15 8.74 4.58
CA SER A 187 -20.89 8.09 5.66
C SER A 187 -21.03 6.57 5.43
N LYS A 188 -21.20 6.13 4.16
CA LYS A 188 -21.29 4.72 3.78
C LYS A 188 -20.08 3.86 4.15
N TYR A 189 -18.93 4.50 4.36
CA TYR A 189 -17.70 3.79 4.73
C TYR A 189 -17.46 3.70 6.24
N ARG A 190 -18.27 4.36 7.07
CA ARG A 190 -18.07 4.33 8.53
C ARG A 190 -18.46 2.98 9.09
N VAL A 191 -17.62 2.44 9.99
CA VAL A 191 -17.96 1.23 10.76
C VAL A 191 -19.07 1.53 11.75
N ASN A 192 -18.97 2.66 12.45
CA ASN A 192 -19.98 3.15 13.39
C ASN A 192 -20.20 4.65 13.17
N SER A 193 -21.43 5.03 12.85
CA SER A 193 -21.79 6.43 12.57
C SER A 193 -21.78 7.32 13.82
N GLU A 194 -21.90 6.75 15.01
CA GLU A 194 -21.98 7.49 16.28
C GLU A 194 -20.60 7.79 16.87
N LYS A 195 -19.55 7.06 16.47
CA LYS A 195 -18.18 7.26 16.97
C LYS A 195 -17.39 8.25 16.12
N PRO A 196 -16.52 9.09 16.71
CA PRO A 196 -15.60 9.94 15.96
C PRO A 196 -14.62 9.07 15.16
N LEU A 197 -14.23 9.51 13.97
CA LEU A 197 -13.20 8.85 13.19
C LEU A 197 -11.81 9.09 13.78
N ALA A 198 -11.01 8.04 13.87
CA ALA A 198 -9.60 8.13 14.23
C ALA A 198 -8.74 8.25 12.98
N SER A 199 -7.83 9.21 12.95
CA SER A 199 -6.84 9.34 11.86
C SER A 199 -5.88 8.15 11.85
N ASP A 200 -5.43 7.78 10.67
CA ASP A 200 -4.32 6.84 10.53
C ASP A 200 -2.97 7.53 10.80
N ILE A 201 -1.92 6.73 10.99
CA ILE A 201 -0.57 7.23 11.24
C ILE A 201 0.06 7.82 9.96
N PHE A 202 1.14 8.60 10.10
CA PHE A 202 1.90 9.28 9.05
C PHE A 202 1.22 10.50 8.41
N LEU A 203 0.06 10.90 8.91
CA LEU A 203 -0.68 12.09 8.48
C LEU A 203 -0.60 13.18 9.54
N ASP A 204 -0.40 14.44 9.11
CA ASP A 204 -0.38 15.63 9.98
C ASP A 204 -1.78 16.14 10.28
#